data_46e4fb941e907c7e10c6b968ca814210
#
_entry.id   46e4fb941e907c7e10c6b968ca814210
#
_cell.length_a   1.000
_cell.length_b   1.000
_cell.length_c   1.000
_cell.angle_alpha   90.00
_cell.angle_beta   90.00
_cell.angle_gamma   90.00
#
_symmetry.space_group_name_H-M   'P 1'
#
loop_
_entity.id
_entity.type
_entity.pdbx_description
1 polymer ?
#
loop_
_entity_poly.entity_id
_entity_poly.type
_entity_poly.pdbx_seq_one_letter_code
_entity_poly.pdbx_strand_id
1 'polypeptide(L)'
;MHDDDMMRAAFLTGHGGNEVVAVGARPRPVRRPGEVRVRVKAATLNRVDLYMRDSGAGITHAIPQILGLDAAGVVESVDDDEPHLRPGQPVVLHPGIACGRCEFCRRGEGVLCTAVSYLGEHRDGTLAEFVSLPARNVFPMPAGLDWAEAAALGVNHLTAWRMLFTKAQVRPWETVLIFGVGGGVSLAALQLVKMIGARAIVTSRDDAKLARARAMGADHAINGRTEDVARRVMALTGGRGVDVVFENVGAAVWSSAMKSLVRGGRLVTCGATTGDQPGADLRRLFIRQLQVIGSTLGDLHEFADLLKACEGGRLRPVIDSRHPLDRVHAALDRLESGEQFGKVAIEIG
;
A
#
# COMPACT_ATOMS: atom_id res chain seq x y z
N MET A 1 6.15 -37.12 2.05
CA MET A 1 6.58 -35.76 1.66
C MET A 1 7.94 -35.55 2.29
N HIS A 2 8.95 -35.24 1.51
CA HIS A 2 10.26 -34.91 2.03
C HIS A 2 10.20 -33.54 2.74
N ASP A 3 11.03 -33.34 3.76
CA ASP A 3 11.13 -32.05 4.50
C ASP A 3 11.42 -30.87 3.54
N ASP A 4 12.07 -31.14 2.42
CA ASP A 4 12.38 -30.16 1.37
C ASP A 4 11.14 -29.63 0.59
N ASP A 5 9.99 -30.29 0.69
CA ASP A 5 8.74 -29.87 0.03
C ASP A 5 7.88 -28.93 0.88
N MET A 6 8.29 -28.66 2.10
CA MET A 6 7.56 -27.83 3.06
C MET A 6 8.25 -26.50 3.31
N MET A 7 7.47 -25.50 3.71
CA MET A 7 7.95 -24.16 4.13
C MET A 7 7.16 -23.68 5.35
N ARG A 8 7.71 -22.76 6.11
CA ARG A 8 6.97 -22.06 7.17
C ARG A 8 6.16 -20.92 6.57
N ALA A 9 4.94 -20.75 7.07
CA ALA A 9 4.05 -19.68 6.64
C ALA A 9 3.08 -19.28 7.76
N ALA A 10 2.55 -18.04 7.68
CA ALA A 10 1.42 -17.57 8.44
C ALA A 10 0.17 -17.58 7.54
N PHE A 11 -0.86 -18.29 7.97
CA PHE A 11 -2.05 -18.54 7.15
C PHE A 11 -3.34 -18.54 7.95
N LEU A 12 -4.43 -18.22 7.30
CA LEU A 12 -5.78 -18.29 7.84
C LEU A 12 -6.27 -19.75 7.90
N THR A 13 -6.89 -20.10 9.02
CA THR A 13 -7.62 -21.36 9.21
C THR A 13 -9.15 -21.15 9.22
N GLY A 14 -9.59 -19.92 9.15
CA GLY A 14 -10.97 -19.44 9.17
C GLY A 14 -11.00 -17.91 9.11
N HIS A 15 -12.14 -17.32 9.49
CA HIS A 15 -12.29 -15.89 9.67
C HIS A 15 -12.61 -15.56 11.13
N GLY A 16 -12.07 -14.45 11.64
CA GLY A 16 -12.22 -14.02 13.02
C GLY A 16 -11.11 -13.08 13.48
N GLY A 17 -10.72 -13.19 14.74
CA GLY A 17 -9.59 -12.45 15.29
C GLY A 17 -8.23 -13.11 15.01
N ASN A 18 -7.21 -12.77 15.79
CA ASN A 18 -5.86 -13.33 15.59
C ASN A 18 -5.77 -14.85 15.85
N GLU A 19 -6.72 -15.44 16.56
CA GLU A 19 -6.80 -16.88 16.82
C GLU A 19 -6.95 -17.73 15.55
N VAL A 20 -7.45 -17.16 14.46
CA VAL A 20 -7.58 -17.88 13.18
C VAL A 20 -6.30 -17.81 12.33
N VAL A 21 -5.29 -17.09 12.76
CA VAL A 21 -3.99 -17.01 12.07
C VAL A 21 -3.04 -18.04 12.67
N ALA A 22 -2.72 -19.08 11.92
CA ALA A 22 -1.75 -20.09 12.33
C ALA A 22 -0.37 -19.82 11.70
N VAL A 23 0.69 -20.15 12.43
CA VAL A 23 2.05 -20.25 11.90
C VAL A 23 2.47 -21.71 11.89
N GLY A 24 2.84 -22.23 10.74
CA GLY A 24 3.16 -23.65 10.61
C GLY A 24 3.68 -24.05 9.24
N ALA A 25 3.81 -25.36 9.04
CA ALA A 25 4.27 -25.92 7.78
C ALA A 25 3.18 -25.89 6.71
N ARG A 26 3.56 -25.42 5.52
CA ARG A 26 2.73 -25.43 4.31
C ARG A 26 3.54 -25.97 3.13
N PRO A 27 2.91 -26.58 2.12
CA PRO A 27 3.63 -26.98 0.91
C PRO A 27 4.33 -25.80 0.26
N ARG A 28 5.56 -25.97 -0.19
CA ARG A 28 6.23 -24.97 -1.04
C ARG A 28 5.44 -24.75 -2.33
N PRO A 29 5.34 -23.51 -2.82
CA PRO A 29 4.65 -23.24 -4.06
C PRO A 29 5.36 -23.92 -5.24
N VAL A 30 4.60 -24.64 -6.06
CA VAL A 30 5.12 -25.20 -7.30
C VAL A 30 5.26 -24.06 -8.31
N ARG A 31 6.47 -23.83 -8.79
CA ARG A 31 6.74 -22.87 -9.86
C ARG A 31 6.17 -23.38 -11.19
N ARG A 32 5.36 -22.58 -11.85
CA ARG A 32 4.82 -22.86 -13.19
C ARG A 32 5.72 -22.23 -14.27
N PRO A 33 5.66 -22.70 -15.53
CA PRO A 33 6.34 -22.01 -16.63
C PRO A 33 5.98 -20.51 -16.67
N GLY A 34 6.98 -19.64 -16.84
CA GLY A 34 6.84 -18.18 -16.81
C GLY A 34 6.68 -17.58 -15.40
N GLU A 35 6.74 -18.39 -14.35
CA GLU A 35 6.78 -17.90 -12.97
C GLU A 35 8.21 -17.94 -12.40
N VAL A 36 8.41 -17.11 -11.39
CA VAL A 36 9.62 -17.06 -10.56
C VAL A 36 9.24 -17.52 -9.16
N ARG A 37 10.02 -18.39 -8.55
CA ARG A 37 9.95 -18.68 -7.13
C ARG A 37 10.94 -17.79 -6.40
N VAL A 38 10.44 -17.03 -5.44
CA VAL A 38 11.22 -16.10 -4.63
C VAL A 38 11.29 -16.61 -3.20
N ARG A 39 12.49 -16.66 -2.65
CA ARG A 39 12.72 -16.83 -1.21
C ARG A 39 12.51 -15.48 -0.55
N VAL A 40 11.45 -15.34 0.23
CA VAL A 40 11.10 -14.10 0.90
C VAL A 40 12.08 -13.82 2.04
N LYS A 41 12.51 -12.57 2.16
CA LYS A 41 13.35 -12.07 3.25
C LYS A 41 12.59 -11.15 4.18
N ALA A 42 11.67 -10.36 3.64
CA ALA A 42 10.73 -9.58 4.42
C ALA A 42 9.43 -9.39 3.64
N ALA A 43 8.34 -9.29 4.39
CA ALA A 43 7.02 -8.86 3.94
C ALA A 43 6.54 -7.73 4.84
N THR A 44 5.49 -7.00 4.44
CA THR A 44 4.91 -5.98 5.31
C THR A 44 3.40 -6.11 5.38
N LEU A 45 2.83 -5.82 6.55
CA LEU A 45 1.38 -5.91 6.76
C LEU A 45 0.65 -4.70 6.18
N ASN A 46 -0.54 -4.95 5.67
CA ASN A 46 -1.48 -3.99 5.12
C ASN A 46 -2.85 -4.11 5.78
N ARG A 47 -3.69 -3.08 5.72
CA ARG A 47 -5.06 -3.15 6.26
C ARG A 47 -5.88 -4.28 5.64
N VAL A 48 -5.62 -4.63 4.41
CA VAL A 48 -6.30 -5.74 3.75
C VAL A 48 -6.00 -7.10 4.40
N ASP A 49 -4.82 -7.29 5.00
CA ASP A 49 -4.52 -8.51 5.75
C ASP A 49 -5.47 -8.67 6.96
N LEU A 50 -5.84 -7.55 7.63
CA LEU A 50 -6.86 -7.57 8.67
C LEU A 50 -8.25 -7.87 8.10
N TYR A 51 -8.62 -7.28 6.97
CA TYR A 51 -9.92 -7.54 6.34
C TYR A 51 -10.05 -9.00 5.86
N MET A 52 -8.97 -9.56 5.31
CA MET A 52 -8.91 -10.99 4.96
C MET A 52 -9.06 -11.88 6.19
N ARG A 53 -8.36 -11.55 7.29
CA ARG A 53 -8.48 -12.24 8.57
C ARG A 53 -9.91 -12.17 9.10
N ASP A 54 -10.49 -10.98 9.17
CA ASP A 54 -11.77 -10.74 9.84
C ASP A 54 -12.96 -11.40 9.14
N SER A 55 -13.00 -11.32 7.78
CA SER A 55 -14.19 -11.70 7.01
C SER A 55 -13.93 -12.16 5.57
N GLY A 56 -12.67 -12.19 5.14
CA GLY A 56 -12.33 -12.43 3.73
C GLY A 56 -12.65 -11.25 2.80
N ALA A 57 -13.08 -10.10 3.33
CA ALA A 57 -13.37 -8.87 2.58
C ALA A 57 -14.32 -9.04 1.38
N GLY A 58 -15.16 -10.08 1.35
CA GLY A 58 -16.00 -10.43 0.20
C GLY A 58 -15.24 -11.03 -0.98
N ILE A 59 -13.96 -11.38 -0.81
CA ILE A 59 -13.09 -11.97 -1.84
C ILE A 59 -13.24 -13.49 -1.81
N THR A 60 -13.46 -14.11 -2.97
CA THR A 60 -13.48 -15.57 -3.08
C THR A 60 -12.06 -16.13 -2.96
N HIS A 61 -11.83 -16.94 -1.94
CA HIS A 61 -10.55 -17.61 -1.67
C HIS A 61 -10.78 -18.96 -0.97
N ALA A 62 -9.75 -19.76 -0.89
CA ALA A 62 -9.78 -21.06 -0.19
C ALA A 62 -9.11 -20.93 1.18
N ILE A 63 -9.63 -21.64 2.19
CA ILE A 63 -8.97 -21.83 3.49
C ILE A 63 -8.32 -23.24 3.47
N PRO A 64 -7.07 -23.37 3.92
CA PRO A 64 -6.19 -22.34 4.50
C PRO A 64 -5.56 -21.43 3.44
N GLN A 65 -5.46 -20.11 3.75
CA GLN A 65 -4.95 -19.05 2.87
C GLN A 65 -3.73 -18.39 3.52
N ILE A 66 -2.57 -18.40 2.84
CA ILE A 66 -1.38 -17.64 3.30
C ILE A 66 -1.64 -16.14 3.09
N LEU A 67 -1.44 -15.34 4.14
CA LEU A 67 -1.59 -13.89 4.13
C LEU A 67 -0.39 -13.16 3.50
N GLY A 68 -0.52 -11.84 3.32
CA GLY A 68 0.55 -10.94 2.87
C GLY A 68 0.51 -10.65 1.38
N LEU A 69 0.66 -9.36 1.02
CA LEU A 69 0.61 -8.90 -0.37
C LEU A 69 2.00 -8.54 -0.90
N ASP A 70 2.76 -7.78 -0.13
CA ASP A 70 4.03 -7.22 -0.55
C ASP A 70 5.22 -7.95 0.10
N ALA A 71 6.32 -8.06 -0.64
CA ALA A 71 7.54 -8.65 -0.13
C ALA A 71 8.78 -8.20 -0.92
N ALA A 72 9.93 -8.40 -0.29
CA ALA A 72 11.24 -8.41 -0.91
C ALA A 72 11.95 -9.72 -0.57
N GLY A 73 12.79 -10.18 -1.48
CA GLY A 73 13.48 -11.45 -1.30
C GLY A 73 14.53 -11.70 -2.37
N VAL A 74 14.87 -12.95 -2.53
CA VAL A 74 15.89 -13.40 -3.48
C VAL A 74 15.27 -14.40 -4.45
N VAL A 75 15.50 -14.24 -5.74
CA VAL A 75 15.13 -15.23 -6.74
C VAL A 75 15.74 -16.58 -6.37
N GLU A 76 14.90 -17.57 -6.13
CA GLU A 76 15.35 -18.94 -5.84
C GLU A 76 15.45 -19.75 -7.12
N SER A 77 14.41 -19.67 -7.96
CA SER A 77 14.41 -20.34 -9.28
C SER A 77 13.56 -19.59 -10.29
N VAL A 78 13.97 -19.65 -11.55
CA VAL A 78 13.35 -19.00 -12.70
C VAL A 78 13.60 -19.85 -13.95
N ASP A 79 12.88 -19.63 -15.03
CA ASP A 79 13.13 -20.31 -16.30
C ASP A 79 14.47 -19.85 -16.91
N ASP A 80 15.18 -20.76 -17.58
CA ASP A 80 16.53 -20.48 -18.15
C ASP A 80 16.50 -19.39 -19.24
N ASP A 81 15.35 -19.19 -19.90
CA ASP A 81 15.13 -18.22 -20.96
C ASP A 81 14.59 -16.87 -20.45
N GLU A 82 14.46 -16.67 -19.12
CA GLU A 82 14.07 -15.38 -18.55
C GLU A 82 15.23 -14.38 -18.62
N PRO A 83 15.12 -13.29 -19.39
CA PRO A 83 16.27 -12.46 -19.72
C PRO A 83 16.69 -11.49 -18.60
N HIS A 84 15.81 -11.23 -17.62
CA HIS A 84 15.98 -10.13 -16.66
C HIS A 84 16.18 -10.60 -15.22
N LEU A 85 15.91 -11.87 -14.93
CA LEU A 85 15.97 -12.43 -13.58
C LEU A 85 16.90 -13.65 -13.55
N ARG A 86 17.62 -13.81 -12.45
CA ARG A 86 18.53 -14.94 -12.23
C ARG A 86 18.53 -15.37 -10.78
N PRO A 87 18.78 -16.65 -10.48
CA PRO A 87 18.91 -17.13 -9.12
C PRO A 87 19.94 -16.29 -8.32
N GLY A 88 19.62 -16.01 -7.06
CA GLY A 88 20.44 -15.18 -6.17
C GLY A 88 20.19 -13.66 -6.28
N GLN A 89 19.40 -13.19 -7.25
CA GLN A 89 19.14 -11.77 -7.43
C GLN A 89 18.16 -11.23 -6.38
N PRO A 90 18.50 -10.09 -5.70
CA PRO A 90 17.57 -9.37 -4.83
C PRO A 90 16.42 -8.75 -5.63
N VAL A 91 15.19 -8.95 -5.17
CA VAL A 91 13.97 -8.53 -5.87
C VAL A 91 12.90 -8.01 -4.93
N VAL A 92 11.98 -7.23 -5.51
CA VAL A 92 10.72 -6.77 -4.90
C VAL A 92 9.55 -7.20 -5.75
N LEU A 93 8.39 -7.38 -5.12
CA LEU A 93 7.21 -7.99 -5.76
C LEU A 93 6.10 -6.97 -5.98
N HIS A 94 5.47 -7.07 -7.16
CA HIS A 94 4.20 -6.40 -7.44
C HIS A 94 3.07 -7.40 -7.18
N PRO A 95 2.16 -7.15 -6.21
CA PRO A 95 1.22 -8.17 -5.73
C PRO A 95 0.05 -8.46 -6.67
N GLY A 96 -0.26 -7.56 -7.60
CA GLY A 96 -1.40 -7.68 -8.52
C GLY A 96 -1.05 -8.41 -9.80
N ILE A 97 -1.69 -9.54 -10.04
CA ILE A 97 -1.46 -10.42 -11.20
C ILE A 97 -2.63 -10.28 -12.18
N ALA A 98 -2.42 -9.49 -13.23
CA ALA A 98 -3.40 -9.27 -14.28
C ALA A 98 -3.42 -10.42 -15.30
N CYS A 99 -4.56 -10.65 -15.98
CA CYS A 99 -4.69 -11.77 -16.95
C CYS A 99 -3.89 -11.58 -18.25
N GLY A 100 -3.44 -10.37 -18.56
CA GLY A 100 -2.65 -10.02 -19.74
C GLY A 100 -3.43 -9.93 -21.06
N ARG A 101 -4.73 -10.29 -21.12
CA ARG A 101 -5.49 -10.46 -22.38
C ARG A 101 -6.81 -9.69 -22.48
N CYS A 102 -7.38 -9.20 -21.37
CA CYS A 102 -8.61 -8.41 -21.41
C CYS A 102 -8.37 -7.01 -22.00
N GLU A 103 -9.43 -6.28 -22.27
CA GLU A 103 -9.34 -4.92 -22.84
C GLU A 103 -8.46 -3.98 -22.03
N PHE A 104 -8.55 -4.03 -20.70
CA PHE A 104 -7.74 -3.19 -19.78
C PHE A 104 -6.26 -3.57 -19.84
N CYS A 105 -5.94 -4.88 -19.80
CA CYS A 105 -4.56 -5.34 -19.91
C CYS A 105 -3.92 -4.92 -21.25
N ARG A 106 -4.67 -4.99 -22.36
CA ARG A 106 -4.18 -4.60 -23.69
C ARG A 106 -3.91 -3.10 -23.83
N ARG A 107 -4.52 -2.28 -22.95
CA ARG A 107 -4.24 -0.83 -22.88
C ARG A 107 -3.15 -0.47 -21.86
N GLY A 108 -2.55 -1.47 -21.18
CA GLY A 108 -1.56 -1.23 -20.13
C GLY A 108 -2.17 -0.87 -18.76
N GLU A 109 -3.49 -1.05 -18.58
CA GLU A 109 -4.23 -0.77 -17.35
C GLU A 109 -4.52 -2.07 -16.58
N GLY A 110 -3.47 -2.82 -16.25
CA GLY A 110 -3.58 -4.13 -15.62
C GLY A 110 -4.29 -4.12 -14.26
N VAL A 111 -4.22 -3.02 -13.53
CA VAL A 111 -4.93 -2.82 -12.27
C VAL A 111 -6.47 -2.82 -12.44
N LEU A 112 -6.98 -2.52 -13.63
CA LEU A 112 -8.40 -2.59 -13.98
C LEU A 112 -8.79 -3.94 -14.58
N CYS A 113 -7.90 -4.92 -14.60
CA CYS A 113 -8.17 -6.24 -15.17
C CYS A 113 -9.38 -6.90 -14.49
N THR A 114 -10.33 -7.36 -15.31
CA THR A 114 -11.56 -8.02 -14.82
C THR A 114 -11.32 -9.38 -14.14
N ALA A 115 -10.11 -9.92 -14.28
CA ALA A 115 -9.68 -11.18 -13.67
C ALA A 115 -8.32 -10.99 -12.96
N VAL A 116 -8.13 -9.81 -12.35
CA VAL A 116 -6.95 -9.58 -11.51
C VAL A 116 -7.01 -10.48 -10.27
N SER A 117 -5.87 -11.04 -9.89
CA SER A 117 -5.72 -11.75 -8.62
C SER A 117 -4.59 -11.12 -7.82
N TYR A 118 -4.75 -11.03 -6.50
CA TYR A 118 -3.75 -10.49 -5.60
C TYR A 118 -3.18 -11.59 -4.72
N LEU A 119 -1.88 -11.50 -4.44
CA LEU A 119 -1.23 -12.32 -3.42
C LEU A 119 -1.88 -12.04 -2.06
N GLY A 120 -2.06 -13.07 -1.23
CA GLY A 120 -2.68 -12.95 0.08
C GLY A 120 -4.20 -12.75 0.10
N GLU A 121 -4.81 -12.56 -1.08
CA GLU A 121 -6.26 -12.41 -1.23
C GLU A 121 -6.85 -13.56 -2.07
N HIS A 122 -6.50 -13.66 -3.32
CA HIS A 122 -7.01 -14.68 -4.27
C HIS A 122 -6.05 -15.88 -4.43
N ARG A 123 -4.83 -15.69 -4.01
CA ARG A 123 -3.73 -16.68 -4.06
C ARG A 123 -2.96 -16.62 -2.75
N ASP A 124 -2.23 -17.70 -2.44
CA ASP A 124 -1.29 -17.69 -1.32
C ASP A 124 -0.36 -16.48 -1.39
N GLY A 125 -0.16 -15.88 -0.23
CA GLY A 125 0.53 -14.61 -0.07
C GLY A 125 2.00 -14.74 0.29
N THR A 126 2.53 -13.65 0.83
CA THR A 126 3.95 -13.43 1.06
C THR A 126 4.41 -13.67 2.50
N LEU A 127 3.50 -13.92 3.46
CA LEU A 127 3.88 -14.29 4.83
C LEU A 127 4.32 -15.76 4.89
N ALA A 128 5.31 -16.12 4.07
CA ALA A 128 5.86 -17.46 3.91
C ALA A 128 7.31 -17.40 3.43
N GLU A 129 8.07 -18.47 3.64
CA GLU A 129 9.47 -18.53 3.20
C GLU A 129 9.62 -18.46 1.66
N PHE A 130 8.61 -18.90 0.92
CA PHE A 130 8.62 -18.88 -0.54
C PHE A 130 7.28 -18.42 -1.10
N VAL A 131 7.34 -17.71 -2.23
CA VAL A 131 6.19 -17.34 -3.04
C VAL A 131 6.51 -17.58 -4.51
N SER A 132 5.51 -17.99 -5.31
CA SER A 132 5.65 -18.13 -6.78
C SER A 132 4.65 -17.20 -7.48
N LEU A 133 5.16 -16.43 -8.45
CA LEU A 133 4.35 -15.47 -9.20
C LEU A 133 4.96 -15.24 -10.59
N PRO A 134 4.19 -14.70 -11.57
CA PRO A 134 4.72 -14.43 -12.91
C PRO A 134 5.97 -13.55 -12.90
N ALA A 135 6.96 -13.87 -13.72
CA ALA A 135 8.24 -13.16 -13.82
C ALA A 135 8.05 -11.65 -14.00
N ARG A 136 7.07 -11.22 -14.80
CA ARG A 136 6.72 -9.80 -15.02
C ARG A 136 6.32 -9.03 -13.75
N ASN A 137 5.95 -9.73 -12.68
CA ASN A 137 5.59 -9.14 -11.38
C ASN A 137 6.79 -9.04 -10.41
N VAL A 138 7.97 -9.46 -10.84
CA VAL A 138 9.21 -9.47 -10.05
C VAL A 138 10.17 -8.44 -10.61
N PHE A 139 10.63 -7.53 -9.76
CA PHE A 139 11.49 -6.42 -10.15
C PHE A 139 12.80 -6.42 -9.37
N PRO A 140 13.92 -5.97 -9.94
CA PRO A 140 15.15 -5.77 -9.18
C PRO A 140 14.92 -4.87 -7.97
N MET A 141 15.47 -5.24 -6.84
CA MET A 141 15.40 -4.45 -5.61
C MET A 141 16.25 -3.18 -5.75
N PRO A 142 15.71 -1.98 -5.44
CA PRO A 142 16.48 -0.75 -5.44
C PRO A 142 17.68 -0.81 -4.48
N ALA A 143 18.83 -0.33 -4.92
CA ALA A 143 20.03 -0.29 -4.10
C ALA A 143 19.84 0.65 -2.89
N GLY A 144 20.45 0.29 -1.76
CA GLY A 144 20.47 1.10 -0.53
C GLY A 144 19.26 0.94 0.39
N LEU A 145 18.24 0.18 -0.02
CA LEU A 145 17.14 -0.22 0.85
C LEU A 145 17.47 -1.54 1.55
N ASP A 146 16.99 -1.70 2.77
CA ASP A 146 16.94 -3.02 3.40
C ASP A 146 15.70 -3.81 2.96
N TRP A 147 15.61 -5.10 3.37
CA TRP A 147 14.53 -5.99 2.92
C TRP A 147 13.14 -5.50 3.31
N ALA A 148 12.98 -4.96 4.54
CA ALA A 148 11.69 -4.47 5.02
C ALA A 148 11.27 -3.18 4.31
N GLU A 149 12.21 -2.26 4.08
CA GLU A 149 11.99 -1.04 3.31
C GLU A 149 11.59 -1.37 1.86
N ALA A 150 12.32 -2.30 1.23
CA ALA A 150 12.01 -2.72 -0.13
C ALA A 150 10.63 -3.39 -0.23
N ALA A 151 10.29 -4.28 0.71
CA ALA A 151 8.96 -4.90 0.78
C ALA A 151 7.82 -3.87 0.88
N ALA A 152 8.02 -2.76 1.61
CA ALA A 152 7.02 -1.72 1.81
C ALA A 152 6.63 -0.95 0.54
N LEU A 153 7.34 -1.13 -0.56
CA LEU A 153 7.07 -0.45 -1.83
C LEU A 153 5.85 -1.04 -2.57
N GLY A 154 5.62 -2.35 -2.45
CA GLY A 154 4.69 -3.11 -3.30
C GLY A 154 3.22 -2.71 -3.19
N VAL A 155 2.76 -2.26 -2.03
CA VAL A 155 1.36 -1.84 -1.84
C VAL A 155 1.28 -0.34 -1.55
N ASN A 156 1.86 0.11 -0.43
CA ASN A 156 1.58 1.46 0.09
C ASN A 156 2.15 2.57 -0.79
N HIS A 157 3.42 2.44 -1.19
CA HIS A 157 4.06 3.44 -2.04
C HIS A 157 3.51 3.43 -3.45
N LEU A 158 3.24 2.24 -4.00
CA LEU A 158 2.62 2.10 -5.32
C LEU A 158 1.21 2.69 -5.35
N THR A 159 0.40 2.43 -4.32
CA THR A 159 -0.93 3.04 -4.19
C THR A 159 -0.84 4.57 -4.13
N ALA A 160 0.05 5.11 -3.30
CA ALA A 160 0.25 6.55 -3.18
C ALA A 160 0.77 7.16 -4.50
N TRP A 161 1.68 6.48 -5.20
CA TRP A 161 2.17 6.89 -6.52
C TRP A 161 1.03 7.06 -7.51
N ARG A 162 0.21 6.01 -7.68
CA ARG A 162 -0.93 6.04 -8.58
C ARG A 162 -1.93 7.13 -8.21
N MET A 163 -2.28 7.25 -6.94
CA MET A 163 -3.21 8.27 -6.45
C MET A 163 -2.74 9.68 -6.81
N LEU A 164 -1.46 9.97 -6.56
CA LEU A 164 -0.92 11.32 -6.73
C LEU A 164 -0.61 11.65 -8.20
N PHE A 165 0.07 10.74 -8.90
CA PHE A 165 0.63 11.08 -10.22
C PHE A 165 -0.27 10.65 -11.37
N THR A 166 -0.86 9.47 -11.33
CA THR A 166 -1.74 9.00 -12.41
C THR A 166 -3.16 9.54 -12.26
N LYS A 167 -3.73 9.48 -11.04
CA LYS A 167 -5.14 9.83 -10.83
C LYS A 167 -5.33 11.33 -10.55
N ALA A 168 -4.70 11.86 -9.54
CA ALA A 168 -4.83 13.28 -9.19
C ALA A 168 -3.92 14.20 -10.02
N GLN A 169 -2.88 13.69 -10.69
CA GLN A 169 -1.93 14.44 -11.51
C GLN A 169 -1.37 15.67 -10.78
N VAL A 170 -0.91 15.46 -9.55
CA VAL A 170 -0.38 16.52 -8.67
C VAL A 170 0.80 17.24 -9.33
N ARG A 171 0.81 18.58 -9.20
CA ARG A 171 1.86 19.45 -9.74
C ARG A 171 2.71 20.05 -8.61
N PRO A 172 3.99 20.39 -8.86
CA PRO A 172 4.90 20.92 -7.83
C PRO A 172 4.43 22.19 -7.09
N TRP A 173 3.59 23.00 -7.72
CA TRP A 173 3.05 24.24 -7.12
C TRP A 173 1.74 24.06 -6.38
N GLU A 174 1.19 22.84 -6.34
CA GLU A 174 -0.08 22.54 -5.68
C GLU A 174 0.09 22.26 -4.18
N THR A 175 -1.01 22.40 -3.46
CA THR A 175 -1.11 22.03 -2.05
C THR A 175 -1.97 20.77 -1.91
N VAL A 176 -1.42 19.77 -1.24
CA VAL A 176 -2.06 18.46 -1.00
C VAL A 176 -2.41 18.35 0.48
N LEU A 177 -3.68 18.06 0.80
CA LEU A 177 -4.11 17.68 2.14
C LEU A 177 -4.11 16.15 2.23
N ILE A 178 -3.36 15.59 3.19
CA ILE A 178 -3.20 14.16 3.40
C ILE A 178 -3.86 13.78 4.73
N PHE A 179 -4.90 12.94 4.69
CA PHE A 179 -5.53 12.44 5.90
C PHE A 179 -4.81 11.24 6.50
N GLY A 180 -4.83 11.12 7.83
CA GLY A 180 -4.38 9.94 8.56
C GLY A 180 -2.86 9.69 8.49
N VAL A 181 -2.04 10.75 8.58
CA VAL A 181 -0.58 10.59 8.61
C VAL A 181 -0.14 9.72 9.79
N GLY A 182 0.72 8.75 9.49
CA GLY A 182 1.11 7.66 10.38
C GLY A 182 0.79 6.29 9.77
N GLY A 183 -0.26 6.19 8.94
CA GLY A 183 -0.49 5.03 8.08
C GLY A 183 0.49 4.97 6.91
N GLY A 184 0.81 3.75 6.44
CA GLY A 184 1.83 3.55 5.40
C GLY A 184 1.55 4.30 4.09
N VAL A 185 0.30 4.29 3.59
CA VAL A 185 -0.09 4.99 2.35
C VAL A 185 0.02 6.51 2.51
N SER A 186 -0.42 7.05 3.66
CA SER A 186 -0.35 8.50 3.92
C SER A 186 1.09 9.01 4.11
N LEU A 187 1.98 8.19 4.69
CA LEU A 187 3.41 8.53 4.79
C LEU A 187 4.11 8.45 3.44
N ALA A 188 3.78 7.45 2.63
CA ALA A 188 4.24 7.37 1.26
C ALA A 188 3.79 8.60 0.46
N ALA A 189 2.52 9.02 0.61
CA ALA A 189 2.01 10.22 -0.03
C ALA A 189 2.78 11.48 0.42
N LEU A 190 3.07 11.64 1.71
CA LEU A 190 3.88 12.76 2.21
C LEU A 190 5.26 12.79 1.53
N GLN A 191 5.95 11.65 1.50
CA GLN A 191 7.28 11.56 0.87
C GLN A 191 7.23 11.91 -0.62
N LEU A 192 6.26 11.37 -1.36
CA LEU A 192 6.09 11.63 -2.80
C LEU A 192 5.73 13.09 -3.10
N VAL A 193 4.84 13.69 -2.30
CA VAL A 193 4.49 15.12 -2.42
C VAL A 193 5.71 16.01 -2.19
N LYS A 194 6.52 15.69 -1.17
CA LYS A 194 7.76 16.46 -0.89
C LYS A 194 8.84 16.19 -1.94
N MET A 195 8.92 15.00 -2.49
CA MET A 195 9.87 14.66 -3.57
C MET A 195 9.71 15.55 -4.80
N ILE A 196 8.46 15.89 -5.16
CA ILE A 196 8.18 16.77 -6.30
C ILE A 196 8.15 18.26 -5.96
N GLY A 197 8.39 18.63 -4.69
CA GLY A 197 8.40 20.03 -4.24
C GLY A 197 7.02 20.64 -3.95
N ALA A 198 5.94 19.85 -3.97
CA ALA A 198 4.60 20.32 -3.65
C ALA A 198 4.43 20.57 -2.14
N ARG A 199 3.39 21.33 -1.76
CA ARG A 199 3.06 21.58 -0.36
C ARG A 199 2.24 20.44 0.23
N ALA A 200 2.58 20.03 1.44
CA ALA A 200 1.85 18.99 2.18
C ALA A 200 1.25 19.54 3.48
N ILE A 201 -0.08 19.46 3.60
CA ILE A 201 -0.80 19.63 4.86
C ILE A 201 -1.22 18.22 5.30
N VAL A 202 -0.84 17.82 6.51
CA VAL A 202 -1.15 16.47 7.01
C VAL A 202 -2.09 16.51 8.20
N THR A 203 -2.88 15.47 8.40
CA THR A 203 -3.75 15.33 9.57
C THR A 203 -3.48 14.05 10.34
N SER A 204 -3.61 14.11 11.65
CA SER A 204 -3.66 12.97 12.56
C SER A 204 -4.50 13.32 13.79
N ARG A 205 -4.85 12.34 14.61
CA ARG A 205 -5.43 12.53 15.94
C ARG A 205 -4.37 12.45 17.05
N ASP A 206 -3.10 12.28 16.67
CA ASP A 206 -1.97 12.05 17.55
C ASP A 206 -0.87 13.09 17.26
N ASP A 207 -0.53 13.89 18.27
CA ASP A 207 0.45 14.96 18.16
C ASP A 207 1.88 14.45 17.95
N ALA A 208 2.23 13.27 18.48
CA ALA A 208 3.53 12.66 18.26
C ALA A 208 3.72 12.28 16.78
N LYS A 209 2.67 11.72 16.15
CA LYS A 209 2.67 11.45 14.70
C LYS A 209 2.77 12.72 13.87
N LEU A 210 2.09 13.79 14.28
CA LEU A 210 2.16 15.09 13.62
C LEU A 210 3.56 15.71 13.74
N ALA A 211 4.21 15.61 14.89
CA ALA A 211 5.57 16.06 15.08
C ALA A 211 6.56 15.32 14.18
N ARG A 212 6.45 13.99 14.10
CA ARG A 212 7.25 13.16 13.19
C ARG A 212 7.00 13.52 11.72
N ALA A 213 5.76 13.75 11.32
CA ALA A 213 5.42 14.14 9.96
C ALA A 213 6.01 15.51 9.58
N ARG A 214 6.04 16.47 10.51
CA ARG A 214 6.74 17.76 10.33
C ARG A 214 8.25 17.55 10.12
N ALA A 215 8.86 16.69 10.92
CA ALA A 215 10.28 16.34 10.74
C ALA A 215 10.57 15.69 9.37
N MET A 216 9.57 15.04 8.76
CA MET A 216 9.63 14.49 7.40
C MET A 216 9.30 15.53 6.31
N GLY A 217 9.11 16.79 6.66
CA GLY A 217 8.92 17.89 5.70
C GLY A 217 7.46 18.27 5.44
N ALA A 218 6.48 17.83 6.24
CA ALA A 218 5.12 18.35 6.14
C ALA A 218 5.12 19.87 6.44
N ASP A 219 4.57 20.66 5.53
CA ASP A 219 4.54 22.13 5.67
C ASP A 219 3.61 22.57 6.81
N HIS A 220 2.49 21.84 6.97
CA HIS A 220 1.56 22.05 8.07
C HIS A 220 1.01 20.73 8.59
N ALA A 221 0.66 20.70 9.87
CA ALA A 221 0.07 19.53 10.52
C ALA A 221 -1.11 19.98 11.40
N ILE A 222 -2.24 19.28 11.27
CA ILE A 222 -3.51 19.59 11.92
C ILE A 222 -3.94 18.40 12.78
N ASN A 223 -4.23 18.66 14.06
CA ASN A 223 -4.79 17.63 14.93
C ASN A 223 -6.31 17.58 14.76
N GLY A 224 -6.80 16.59 14.00
CA GLY A 224 -8.23 16.42 13.72
C GLY A 224 -9.08 15.99 14.92
N ARG A 225 -8.48 15.78 16.12
CA ARG A 225 -9.23 15.56 17.37
C ARG A 225 -9.60 16.90 18.04
N THR A 226 -8.74 17.91 17.91
CA THR A 226 -8.85 19.20 18.63
C THR A 226 -9.18 20.36 17.71
N GLU A 227 -8.98 20.21 16.39
CA GLU A 227 -9.18 21.25 15.39
C GLU A 227 -10.22 20.84 14.33
N ASP A 228 -11.03 21.79 13.85
CA ASP A 228 -11.80 21.63 12.61
C ASP A 228 -10.83 21.69 11.42
N VAL A 229 -10.61 20.55 10.79
CA VAL A 229 -9.63 20.39 9.71
C VAL A 229 -9.95 21.34 8.54
N ALA A 230 -11.20 21.41 8.10
CA ALA A 230 -11.57 22.26 6.96
C ALA A 230 -11.37 23.75 7.26
N ARG A 231 -11.77 24.21 8.45
CA ARG A 231 -11.57 25.60 8.91
C ARG A 231 -10.07 25.92 9.00
N ARG A 232 -9.28 25.00 9.52
CA ARG A 232 -7.83 25.17 9.66
C ARG A 232 -7.13 25.22 8.30
N VAL A 233 -7.52 24.35 7.35
CA VAL A 233 -7.03 24.38 5.97
C VAL A 233 -7.33 25.74 5.32
N MET A 234 -8.56 26.23 5.45
CA MET A 234 -8.90 27.55 4.91
C MET A 234 -8.04 28.66 5.52
N ALA A 235 -7.78 28.65 6.83
CA ALA A 235 -6.90 29.62 7.46
C ALA A 235 -5.46 29.54 6.95
N LEU A 236 -4.90 28.32 6.78
CA LEU A 236 -3.54 28.09 6.30
C LEU A 236 -3.34 28.47 4.82
N THR A 237 -4.42 28.49 4.05
CA THR A 237 -4.40 28.77 2.60
C THR A 237 -4.97 30.15 2.25
N GLY A 238 -5.15 31.05 3.22
CA GLY A 238 -5.72 32.38 3.00
C GLY A 238 -7.15 32.36 2.43
N GLY A 239 -7.96 31.39 2.81
CA GLY A 239 -9.33 31.20 2.33
C GLY A 239 -9.47 30.46 0.99
N ARG A 240 -8.36 30.09 0.34
CA ARG A 240 -8.37 29.44 -0.99
C ARG A 240 -8.81 27.98 -0.92
N GLY A 241 -8.29 27.19 0.01
CA GLY A 241 -8.38 25.73 0.07
C GLY A 241 -7.21 25.03 -0.64
N VAL A 242 -7.20 23.68 -0.62
CA VAL A 242 -6.16 22.83 -1.23
C VAL A 242 -6.55 22.35 -2.61
N ASP A 243 -5.56 22.08 -3.47
CA ASP A 243 -5.76 21.62 -4.83
C ASP A 243 -6.16 20.13 -4.87
N VAL A 244 -5.56 19.34 -4.00
CA VAL A 244 -5.79 17.90 -3.91
C VAL A 244 -6.02 17.48 -2.46
N VAL A 245 -6.98 16.59 -2.27
CA VAL A 245 -7.15 15.83 -1.04
C VAL A 245 -6.77 14.38 -1.31
N PHE A 246 -5.79 13.88 -0.57
CA PHE A 246 -5.39 12.48 -0.53
C PHE A 246 -6.10 11.81 0.65
N GLU A 247 -7.01 10.87 0.34
CA GLU A 247 -7.94 10.32 1.30
C GLU A 247 -7.88 8.77 1.31
N ASN A 248 -7.85 8.17 2.49
CA ASN A 248 -7.85 6.73 2.72
C ASN A 248 -8.54 6.33 4.04
N VAL A 249 -9.24 7.28 4.66
CA VAL A 249 -9.90 7.10 5.96
C VAL A 249 -11.39 6.81 5.81
N GLY A 250 -12.06 7.48 4.86
CA GLY A 250 -13.47 7.26 4.54
C GLY A 250 -14.43 8.20 5.27
N ALA A 251 -15.58 7.69 5.71
CA ALA A 251 -16.76 8.46 6.13
C ALA A 251 -16.45 9.52 7.20
N ALA A 252 -15.61 9.21 8.19
CA ALA A 252 -15.32 10.11 9.30
C ALA A 252 -14.67 11.46 8.89
N VAL A 253 -13.98 11.51 7.77
CA VAL A 253 -13.25 12.71 7.31
C VAL A 253 -13.81 13.30 6.02
N TRP A 254 -14.71 12.62 5.35
CA TRP A 254 -15.21 12.96 4.03
C TRP A 254 -15.75 14.39 3.91
N SER A 255 -16.60 14.82 4.85
CA SER A 255 -17.15 16.17 4.87
C SER A 255 -16.05 17.23 4.97
N SER A 256 -15.06 17.02 5.84
CA SER A 256 -13.91 17.93 6.00
C SER A 256 -13.04 17.92 4.74
N ALA A 257 -12.84 16.76 4.12
CA ALA A 257 -12.12 16.59 2.87
C ALA A 257 -12.74 17.41 1.74
N MET A 258 -14.03 17.24 1.51
CA MET A 258 -14.78 18.00 0.49
C MET A 258 -14.78 19.51 0.74
N LYS A 259 -14.90 19.93 2.01
CA LYS A 259 -14.88 21.37 2.40
C LYS A 259 -13.52 22.01 2.25
N SER A 260 -12.44 21.25 2.31
CA SER A 260 -11.06 21.74 2.20
C SER A 260 -10.64 22.09 0.77
N LEU A 261 -11.35 21.58 -0.25
CA LEU A 261 -10.97 21.73 -1.66
C LEU A 261 -11.20 23.14 -2.21
N VAL A 262 -10.28 23.60 -3.01
CA VAL A 262 -10.45 24.76 -3.92
C VAL A 262 -11.51 24.47 -4.98
N ARG A 263 -12.02 25.49 -5.69
CA ARG A 263 -12.84 25.26 -6.91
C ARG A 263 -12.01 24.51 -7.97
N GLY A 264 -12.59 23.49 -8.59
CA GLY A 264 -11.90 22.61 -9.52
C GLY A 264 -10.95 21.62 -8.85
N GLY A 265 -10.93 21.56 -7.50
CA GLY A 265 -10.06 20.66 -6.74
C GLY A 265 -10.44 19.18 -6.89
N ARG A 266 -9.49 18.30 -6.56
CA ARG A 266 -9.59 16.83 -6.74
C ARG A 266 -9.48 16.12 -5.39
N LEU A 267 -10.42 15.22 -5.10
CA LEU A 267 -10.32 14.25 -4.01
C LEU A 267 -9.99 12.89 -4.62
N VAL A 268 -8.89 12.30 -4.22
CA VAL A 268 -8.51 10.93 -4.61
C VAL A 268 -8.56 10.02 -3.40
N THR A 269 -9.27 8.89 -3.51
CA THR A 269 -9.46 7.94 -2.41
C THR A 269 -9.10 6.51 -2.80
N CYS A 270 -8.54 5.76 -1.84
CA CYS A 270 -8.19 4.34 -1.98
C CYS A 270 -8.63 3.48 -0.79
N GLY A 271 -9.40 4.02 0.13
CA GLY A 271 -9.77 3.27 1.33
C GLY A 271 -10.94 3.89 2.08
N ALA A 272 -11.58 3.07 2.93
CA ALA A 272 -12.77 3.43 3.68
C ALA A 272 -12.74 2.82 5.10
N THR A 273 -11.64 3.01 5.83
CA THR A 273 -11.42 2.38 7.15
C THR A 273 -12.43 2.81 8.22
N THR A 274 -13.15 3.92 8.01
CA THR A 274 -14.17 4.43 8.94
C THR A 274 -15.58 4.38 8.35
N GLY A 275 -15.78 3.62 7.28
CA GLY A 275 -17.04 3.47 6.57
C GLY A 275 -16.95 3.95 5.12
N ASP A 276 -17.73 3.31 4.25
CA ASP A 276 -17.71 3.44 2.79
C ASP A 276 -18.88 4.24 2.20
N GLN A 277 -19.82 4.70 3.03
CA GLN A 277 -21.00 5.46 2.60
C GLN A 277 -21.05 6.85 3.26
N PRO A 278 -20.13 7.77 2.89
CA PRO A 278 -20.01 9.08 3.57
C PRO A 278 -21.10 10.08 3.19
N GLY A 279 -22.01 9.74 2.28
CA GLY A 279 -22.93 10.69 1.66
C GLY A 279 -22.23 11.64 0.70
N ALA A 280 -22.89 12.00 -0.41
CA ALA A 280 -22.35 12.92 -1.40
C ALA A 280 -22.93 14.32 -1.22
N ASP A 281 -22.09 15.33 -0.93
CA ASP A 281 -22.46 16.74 -1.03
C ASP A 281 -22.53 17.16 -2.51
N LEU A 282 -23.56 16.71 -3.21
CA LEU A 282 -23.73 16.95 -4.65
C LEU A 282 -23.76 18.43 -4.99
N ARG A 283 -24.41 19.25 -4.13
CA ARG A 283 -24.48 20.70 -4.35
C ARG A 283 -23.08 21.32 -4.35
N ARG A 284 -22.25 20.95 -3.39
CA ARG A 284 -20.85 21.39 -3.34
C ARG A 284 -20.06 20.89 -4.54
N LEU A 285 -20.26 19.61 -4.90
CA LEU A 285 -19.56 18.96 -6.00
C LEU A 285 -19.76 19.73 -7.31
N PHE A 286 -21.02 19.99 -7.73
CA PHE A 286 -21.26 20.65 -9.01
C PHE A 286 -20.99 22.17 -8.99
N ILE A 287 -21.36 22.89 -7.90
CA ILE A 287 -21.13 24.35 -7.82
C ILE A 287 -19.63 24.67 -7.82
N ARG A 288 -18.82 23.85 -7.20
CA ARG A 288 -17.38 24.05 -7.13
C ARG A 288 -16.60 23.27 -8.20
N GLN A 289 -17.28 22.52 -9.04
CA GLN A 289 -16.71 21.68 -10.11
C GLN A 289 -15.60 20.75 -9.56
N LEU A 290 -15.87 20.07 -8.45
CA LEU A 290 -14.94 19.17 -7.81
C LEU A 290 -14.91 17.84 -8.54
N GLN A 291 -13.76 17.12 -8.42
CA GLN A 291 -13.60 15.76 -8.89
C GLN A 291 -13.44 14.82 -7.71
N VAL A 292 -14.12 13.68 -7.76
CA VAL A 292 -13.93 12.56 -6.81
C VAL A 292 -13.44 11.37 -7.62
N ILE A 293 -12.27 10.87 -7.27
CA ILE A 293 -11.50 9.90 -8.06
C ILE A 293 -11.19 8.69 -7.19
N GLY A 294 -11.64 7.51 -7.62
CA GLY A 294 -11.26 6.24 -7.01
C GLY A 294 -9.90 5.75 -7.52
N SER A 295 -9.15 5.10 -6.65
CA SER A 295 -7.87 4.46 -6.97
C SER A 295 -7.66 3.19 -6.15
N THR A 296 -7.00 2.21 -6.71
CA THR A 296 -6.50 1.04 -6.00
C THR A 296 -5.13 0.66 -6.55
N LEU A 297 -4.23 0.19 -5.68
CA LEU A 297 -2.88 -0.28 -6.02
C LEU A 297 -2.22 0.58 -7.12
N GLY A 298 -1.60 -0.05 -8.11
CA GLY A 298 -1.00 0.54 -9.30
C GLY A 298 -0.64 -0.52 -10.32
N ASP A 299 -0.19 -0.08 -11.50
CA ASP A 299 0.23 -0.95 -12.59
C ASP A 299 1.74 -1.25 -12.55
N LEU A 300 2.18 -2.25 -13.33
CA LEU A 300 3.59 -2.67 -13.42
C LEU A 300 4.52 -1.51 -13.85
N HIS A 301 4.09 -0.68 -14.80
CA HIS A 301 4.88 0.48 -15.24
C HIS A 301 5.01 1.55 -14.15
N GLU A 302 3.92 1.79 -13.39
CA GLU A 302 3.95 2.71 -12.24
C GLU A 302 4.88 2.18 -11.14
N PHE A 303 4.93 0.86 -10.95
CA PHE A 303 5.85 0.25 -10.01
C PHE A 303 7.31 0.41 -10.48
N ALA A 304 7.59 0.18 -11.76
CA ALA A 304 8.92 0.42 -12.32
C ALA A 304 9.39 1.88 -12.14
N ASP A 305 8.50 2.85 -12.34
CA ASP A 305 8.83 4.26 -12.15
C ASP A 305 9.02 4.63 -10.67
N LEU A 306 8.22 4.06 -9.77
CA LEU A 306 8.42 4.17 -8.33
C LEU A 306 9.80 3.64 -7.90
N LEU A 307 10.21 2.47 -8.41
CA LEU A 307 11.51 1.89 -8.08
C LEU A 307 12.67 2.78 -8.55
N LYS A 308 12.57 3.39 -9.74
CA LYS A 308 13.53 4.43 -10.19
C LYS A 308 13.57 5.63 -9.25
N ALA A 309 12.43 6.07 -8.71
CA ALA A 309 12.39 7.17 -7.75
C ALA A 309 13.08 6.84 -6.43
N CYS A 310 13.23 5.56 -6.07
CA CYS A 310 14.01 5.12 -4.91
C CYS A 310 15.52 5.20 -5.14
N GLU A 311 15.98 5.21 -6.40
CA GLU A 311 17.40 5.31 -6.73
C GLU A 311 17.98 6.63 -6.19
N GLY A 312 19.18 6.55 -5.64
CA GLY A 312 19.84 7.72 -5.01
C GLY A 312 19.29 8.11 -3.65
N GLY A 313 18.45 7.27 -3.01
CA GLY A 313 18.03 7.42 -1.62
C GLY A 313 17.00 8.52 -1.35
N ARG A 314 16.38 9.09 -2.40
CA ARG A 314 15.38 10.17 -2.27
C ARG A 314 14.05 9.71 -1.72
N LEU A 315 13.73 8.44 -1.87
CA LEU A 315 12.51 7.84 -1.35
C LEU A 315 12.90 6.60 -0.52
N ARG A 316 12.58 6.62 0.76
CA ARG A 316 12.89 5.53 1.69
C ARG A 316 11.67 5.24 2.57
N PRO A 317 11.04 4.07 2.44
CA PRO A 317 9.88 3.71 3.26
C PRO A 317 10.16 3.75 4.76
N VAL A 318 9.18 4.21 5.53
CA VAL A 318 9.26 4.27 7.00
C VAL A 318 8.80 2.94 7.57
N ILE A 319 9.67 2.25 8.30
CA ILE A 319 9.34 1.04 9.05
C ILE A 319 9.13 1.41 10.51
N ASP A 320 7.94 1.09 11.03
CA ASP A 320 7.56 1.29 12.43
C ASP A 320 8.19 0.23 13.34
N SER A 321 7.99 -1.03 12.96
CA SER A 321 8.45 -2.18 13.75
C SER A 321 8.76 -3.39 12.86
N ARG A 322 9.59 -4.29 13.38
CA ARG A 322 10.00 -5.54 12.73
C ARG A 322 9.69 -6.70 13.65
N HIS A 323 9.09 -7.72 13.10
CA HIS A 323 8.69 -8.92 13.84
C HIS A 323 9.13 -10.16 13.06
N PRO A 324 9.63 -11.21 13.71
CA PRO A 324 9.82 -12.49 13.05
C PRO A 324 8.46 -13.11 12.72
N LEU A 325 8.40 -14.01 11.74
CA LEU A 325 7.17 -14.68 11.31
C LEU A 325 6.39 -15.30 12.47
N ASP A 326 7.10 -15.87 13.47
CA ASP A 326 6.49 -16.47 14.67
C ASP A 326 5.78 -15.47 15.59
N ARG A 327 5.99 -14.17 15.38
CA ARG A 327 5.35 -13.08 16.10
C ARG A 327 4.32 -12.34 15.26
N VAL A 328 3.78 -12.98 14.24
CA VAL A 328 2.78 -12.38 13.33
C VAL A 328 1.57 -11.83 14.08
N HIS A 329 1.12 -12.48 15.15
CA HIS A 329 0.01 -11.97 15.98
C HIS A 329 0.32 -10.60 16.57
N ALA A 330 1.49 -10.42 17.18
CA ALA A 330 1.90 -9.13 17.74
C ALA A 330 2.03 -8.05 16.66
N ALA A 331 2.44 -8.43 15.45
CA ALA A 331 2.49 -7.52 14.30
C ALA A 331 1.08 -7.12 13.82
N LEU A 332 0.13 -8.05 13.79
CA LEU A 332 -1.27 -7.79 13.47
C LEU A 332 -1.92 -6.88 14.53
N ASP A 333 -1.70 -7.16 15.83
CA ASP A 333 -2.15 -6.29 16.93
C ASP A 333 -1.61 -4.87 16.80
N ARG A 334 -0.32 -4.73 16.44
CA ARG A 334 0.31 -3.44 16.20
C ARG A 334 -0.33 -2.68 15.06
N LEU A 335 -0.67 -3.37 13.96
CA LEU A 335 -1.35 -2.76 12.82
C LEU A 335 -2.81 -2.39 13.16
N GLU A 336 -3.51 -3.25 13.90
CA GLU A 336 -4.91 -3.07 14.28
C GLU A 336 -5.09 -1.90 15.25
N SER A 337 -4.20 -1.76 16.25
CA SER A 337 -4.23 -0.65 17.20
C SER A 337 -4.15 0.73 16.52
N GLY A 338 -3.61 0.79 15.30
CA GLY A 338 -3.42 2.05 14.58
C GLY A 338 -2.35 2.98 15.19
N GLU A 339 -1.57 2.50 16.16
CA GLU A 339 -0.54 3.29 16.83
C GLU A 339 0.76 3.42 16.02
N GLN A 340 0.94 2.57 15.01
CA GLN A 340 2.14 2.56 14.17
C GLN A 340 2.35 3.91 13.45
N PHE A 341 3.61 4.21 13.17
CA PHE A 341 4.01 5.29 12.28
C PHE A 341 4.91 4.74 11.16
N GLY A 342 4.27 4.26 10.11
CA GLY A 342 4.93 3.56 9.01
C GLY A 342 4.39 2.15 8.83
N LYS A 343 5.24 1.28 8.31
CA LYS A 343 4.92 -0.12 8.01
C LYS A 343 5.34 -1.05 9.15
N VAL A 344 4.51 -2.03 9.43
CA VAL A 344 4.86 -3.17 10.29
C VAL A 344 5.42 -4.26 9.39
N ALA A 345 6.68 -4.62 9.60
CA ALA A 345 7.39 -5.61 8.78
C ALA A 345 7.44 -6.96 9.48
N ILE A 346 7.38 -8.03 8.66
CA ILE A 346 7.63 -9.41 9.05
C ILE A 346 8.94 -9.85 8.40
N GLU A 347 9.91 -10.21 9.21
CA GLU A 347 11.18 -10.78 8.76
C GLU A 347 11.06 -12.29 8.63
N ILE A 348 11.48 -12.83 7.48
CA ILE A 348 11.28 -14.23 7.10
C ILE A 348 12.65 -14.82 6.69
N GLY A 349 13.26 -15.58 7.58
CA GLY A 349 14.48 -16.36 7.33
C GLY A 349 15.75 -15.55 7.15
#